data_2bc15132b2b20314f3b6259f377689c9
#
_entry.id   2bc15132b2b20314f3b6259f377689c9
#
_cell.length_a   1.000
_cell.length_b   1.000
_cell.length_c   1.000
_cell.angle_alpha   90.00
_cell.angle_beta   90.00
_cell.angle_gamma   90.00
#
_symmetry.space_group_name_H-M   'P 1'
#
loop_
_entity.id
_entity.type
_entity.pdbx_description
1 polymer ?
#
loop_
_entity_poly.entity_id
_entity_poly.type
_entity_poly.pdbx_seq_one_letter_code
_entity_poly.pdbx_strand_id
1 'polypeptide(L)'
;ILGAIFFNQGFSKISGHLPQQEEIPLDKLDIQSVFAEISHSLLDMNFGIIIFVFIVFFLLGYIFYSSMYAAIGSAVDNETETQQFTIFGILPLILGMYGSFSIMNNPEGPMAFWLSIIPLTSPVAMVARIPFGVPVWQIVLSIFLLVVFTL
;
A
#
# COMPACT_ATOMS: atom_id res chain seq x y z
N ILE A 1 -29.21 25.97 8.32
CA ILE A 1 -28.65 27.34 8.20
C ILE A 1 -27.37 27.47 9.04
N LEU A 2 -27.37 27.04 10.31
CA LEU A 2 -26.20 27.07 11.19
C LEU A 2 -25.06 26.17 10.66
N GLY A 3 -25.35 24.99 10.12
CA GLY A 3 -24.38 24.08 9.55
C GLY A 3 -23.66 24.65 8.30
N ALA A 4 -24.37 25.41 7.47
CA ALA A 4 -23.82 26.07 6.30
C ALA A 4 -22.85 27.21 6.68
N ILE A 5 -23.14 27.94 7.75
CA ILE A 5 -22.29 29.02 8.27
C ILE A 5 -21.00 28.46 8.85
N PHE A 6 -21.09 27.38 9.65
CA PHE A 6 -19.90 26.67 10.15
C PHE A 6 -19.05 26.05 9.07
N PHE A 7 -19.68 25.47 8.05
CA PHE A 7 -18.99 24.92 6.90
C PHE A 7 -18.26 26.00 6.09
N ASN A 8 -18.92 27.13 5.87
CA ASN A 8 -18.33 28.25 5.13
C ASN A 8 -17.18 28.92 5.89
N GLN A 9 -17.28 29.06 7.21
CA GLN A 9 -16.19 29.58 8.05
C GLN A 9 -15.02 28.60 8.16
N GLY A 10 -15.29 27.30 8.24
CA GLY A 10 -14.26 26.26 8.20
C GLY A 10 -13.53 26.23 6.87
N PHE A 11 -14.27 26.33 5.78
CA PHE A 11 -13.71 26.30 4.44
C PHE A 11 -12.86 27.54 4.11
N SER A 12 -13.28 28.73 4.56
CA SER A 12 -12.50 29.96 4.37
C SER A 12 -11.20 29.96 5.17
N LYS A 13 -11.16 29.33 6.34
CA LYS A 13 -9.93 29.16 7.12
C LYS A 13 -8.96 28.18 6.48
N ILE A 14 -9.48 27.13 5.86
CA ILE A 14 -8.66 26.13 5.16
C ILE A 14 -8.13 26.68 3.84
N SER A 15 -8.95 27.44 3.10
CA SER A 15 -8.52 28.05 1.83
C SER A 15 -7.49 29.17 2.00
N GLY A 16 -7.44 29.82 3.18
CA GLY A 16 -6.41 30.82 3.50
C GLY A 16 -5.03 30.24 3.81
N HIS A 17 -4.91 28.91 4.04
CA HIS A 17 -3.66 28.22 4.34
C HIS A 17 -3.19 27.28 3.22
N LEU A 18 -3.99 27.11 2.17
CA LEU A 18 -3.52 26.45 0.97
C LEU A 18 -2.54 27.41 0.28
N PRO A 19 -1.31 26.99 -0.05
CA PRO A 19 -0.51 27.75 -0.98
C PRO A 19 -1.41 28.01 -2.18
N GLN A 20 -1.48 29.26 -2.61
CA GLN A 20 -2.25 29.62 -3.79
C GLN A 20 -1.78 28.68 -4.89
N GLN A 21 -2.56 27.63 -5.14
CA GLN A 21 -2.51 27.01 -6.44
C GLN A 21 -2.92 28.16 -7.37
N GLU A 22 -1.95 28.73 -8.04
CA GLU A 22 -2.23 29.47 -9.25
C GLU A 22 -3.26 28.64 -10.00
N GLU A 23 -4.46 29.15 -10.13
CA GLU A 23 -5.46 28.56 -11.02
C GLU A 23 -4.77 28.50 -12.37
N ILE A 24 -4.17 27.36 -12.68
CA ILE A 24 -3.66 27.08 -14.01
C ILE A 24 -4.91 27.13 -14.89
N PRO A 25 -5.02 28.14 -15.77
CA PRO A 25 -6.19 28.23 -16.62
C PRO A 25 -6.29 26.93 -17.40
N LEU A 26 -7.45 26.27 -17.31
CA LEU A 26 -7.76 25.00 -17.96
C LEU A 26 -7.40 25.00 -19.46
N ASP A 27 -7.29 26.17 -20.07
CA ASP A 27 -6.89 26.38 -21.46
C ASP A 27 -5.39 26.17 -21.74
N LYS A 28 -4.54 26.04 -20.71
CA LYS A 28 -3.10 25.78 -20.80
C LYS A 28 -2.66 24.45 -20.19
N LEU A 29 -3.58 23.58 -19.83
CA LEU A 29 -3.30 22.19 -19.55
C LEU A 29 -3.05 21.46 -20.88
N ASP A 30 -1.92 21.79 -21.50
CA ASP A 30 -1.33 20.94 -22.52
C ASP A 30 -1.07 19.57 -21.87
N ILE A 31 -1.78 18.56 -22.36
CA ILE A 31 -1.58 17.17 -21.99
C ILE A 31 -0.08 16.82 -22.06
N GLN A 32 0.67 17.48 -22.95
CA GLN A 32 2.12 17.35 -23.08
C GLN A 32 2.89 17.90 -21.88
N SER A 33 2.50 19.00 -21.26
CA SER A 33 3.18 19.55 -20.08
C SER A 33 2.93 18.68 -18.84
N VAL A 34 1.72 18.19 -18.66
CA VAL A 34 1.37 17.23 -17.59
C VAL A 34 2.10 15.92 -17.80
N PHE A 35 2.18 15.41 -19.02
CA PHE A 35 2.93 14.22 -19.37
C PHE A 35 4.44 14.39 -19.14
N ALA A 36 5.00 15.55 -19.46
CA ALA A 36 6.40 15.86 -19.22
C ALA A 36 6.71 15.95 -17.71
N GLU A 37 5.83 16.58 -16.93
CA GLU A 37 5.99 16.72 -15.50
C GLU A 37 5.87 15.37 -14.78
N ILE A 38 4.90 14.54 -15.17
CA ILE A 38 4.76 13.17 -14.69
C ILE A 38 5.98 12.33 -15.10
N SER A 39 6.46 12.43 -16.34
CA SER A 39 7.61 11.67 -16.81
C SER A 39 8.90 12.06 -16.10
N HIS A 40 9.11 13.34 -15.82
CA HIS A 40 10.25 13.80 -15.02
C HIS A 40 10.18 13.32 -13.58
N SER A 41 9.02 13.41 -12.94
CA SER A 41 8.81 12.90 -11.59
C SER A 41 9.00 11.38 -11.52
N LEU A 42 8.61 10.69 -12.57
CA LEU A 42 8.79 9.25 -12.68
C LEU A 42 10.26 8.87 -12.91
N LEU A 43 11.01 9.62 -13.68
CA LEU A 43 12.44 9.37 -13.96
C LEU A 43 13.34 9.66 -12.73
N ASP A 44 12.96 10.61 -11.88
CA ASP A 44 13.66 10.91 -10.63
C ASP A 44 13.44 9.85 -9.55
N MET A 45 12.38 9.07 -9.64
CA MET A 45 12.18 7.90 -8.79
C MET A 45 13.03 6.74 -9.31
N ASN A 46 13.76 6.07 -8.43
CA ASN A 46 14.52 4.86 -8.76
C ASN A 46 13.56 3.69 -9.10
N PHE A 47 12.90 3.80 -10.26
CA PHE A 47 11.93 2.79 -10.74
C PHE A 47 12.49 1.38 -10.73
N GLY A 48 13.78 1.24 -11.03
CA GLY A 48 14.44 -0.06 -11.01
C GLY A 48 14.37 -0.73 -9.64
N ILE A 49 14.59 0.03 -8.58
CA ILE A 49 14.50 -0.47 -7.20
C ILE A 49 13.05 -0.80 -6.84
N ILE A 50 12.10 0.05 -7.20
CA ILE A 50 10.68 -0.16 -6.92
C ILE A 50 10.19 -1.45 -7.59
N ILE A 51 10.50 -1.64 -8.88
CA ILE A 51 10.13 -2.82 -9.64
C ILE A 51 10.82 -4.07 -9.06
N PHE A 52 12.09 -3.99 -8.73
CA PHE A 52 12.84 -5.11 -8.16
C PHE A 52 12.24 -5.54 -6.82
N VAL A 53 12.00 -4.62 -5.90
CA VAL A 53 11.40 -4.91 -4.61
C VAL A 53 9.97 -5.44 -4.75
N PHE A 54 9.21 -4.88 -5.69
CA PHE A 54 7.86 -5.38 -6.03
C PHE A 54 7.90 -6.84 -6.45
N ILE A 55 8.79 -7.21 -7.39
CA ILE A 55 8.93 -8.59 -7.86
C ILE A 55 9.32 -9.52 -6.71
N VAL A 56 10.27 -9.11 -5.86
CA VAL A 56 10.72 -9.91 -4.72
C VAL A 56 9.57 -10.16 -3.74
N PHE A 57 8.83 -9.12 -3.36
CA PHE A 57 7.68 -9.27 -2.46
C PHE A 57 6.55 -10.06 -3.08
N PHE A 58 6.33 -9.91 -4.39
CA PHE A 58 5.32 -10.66 -5.11
C PHE A 58 5.65 -12.16 -5.13
N LEU A 59 6.87 -12.53 -5.47
CA LEU A 59 7.32 -13.93 -5.50
C LEU A 59 7.32 -14.55 -4.10
N LEU A 60 7.87 -13.85 -3.11
CA LEU A 60 7.87 -14.33 -1.73
C LEU A 60 6.46 -14.45 -1.17
N GLY A 61 5.60 -13.49 -1.44
CA GLY A 61 4.18 -13.55 -1.07
C GLY A 61 3.47 -14.73 -1.72
N TYR A 62 3.73 -14.96 -3.00
CA TYR A 62 3.17 -16.11 -3.72
C TYR A 62 3.60 -17.44 -3.09
N ILE A 63 4.89 -17.61 -2.80
CA ILE A 63 5.41 -18.83 -2.15
C ILE A 63 4.82 -18.99 -0.75
N PHE A 64 4.77 -17.91 0.03
CA PHE A 64 4.20 -17.89 1.38
C PHE A 64 2.74 -18.33 1.40
N TYR A 65 1.89 -17.70 0.59
CA TYR A 65 0.48 -18.06 0.52
C TYR A 65 0.26 -19.45 -0.08
N SER A 66 1.05 -19.85 -1.06
CA SER A 66 0.98 -21.20 -1.63
C SER A 66 1.32 -22.27 -0.60
N SER A 67 2.35 -22.07 0.21
CA SER A 67 2.73 -23.01 1.27
C SER A 67 1.66 -23.08 2.37
N MET A 68 1.08 -21.94 2.73
CA MET A 68 0.00 -21.86 3.70
C MET A 68 -1.25 -22.60 3.21
N TYR A 69 -1.68 -22.36 1.97
CA TYR A 69 -2.84 -23.08 1.40
C TYR A 69 -2.57 -24.57 1.18
N ALA A 70 -1.34 -24.93 0.83
CA ALA A 70 -0.95 -26.35 0.75
C ALA A 70 -1.03 -27.04 2.13
N ALA A 71 -0.59 -26.37 3.18
CA ALA A 71 -0.72 -26.87 4.56
C ALA A 71 -2.18 -27.01 4.98
N ILE A 72 -3.01 -26.02 4.70
CA ILE A 72 -4.46 -26.06 4.95
C ILE A 72 -5.08 -27.22 4.17
N GLY A 73 -4.79 -27.35 2.88
CA GLY A 73 -5.34 -28.41 2.02
C GLY A 73 -4.94 -29.82 2.46
N SER A 74 -3.76 -29.97 3.08
CA SER A 74 -3.32 -31.27 3.62
C SER A 74 -3.96 -31.64 4.97
N ALA A 75 -4.47 -30.65 5.70
CA ALA A 75 -5.06 -30.84 7.03
C ALA A 75 -6.57 -31.05 7.02
N VAL A 76 -7.23 -30.87 5.86
CA VAL A 76 -8.69 -30.86 5.74
C VAL A 76 -9.17 -32.02 4.89
N ASP A 77 -10.10 -32.82 5.43
CA ASP A 77 -10.65 -33.99 4.75
C ASP A 77 -11.96 -33.70 3.98
N ASN A 78 -12.63 -32.59 4.30
CA ASN A 78 -13.95 -32.24 3.75
C ASN A 78 -13.96 -30.87 3.08
N GLU A 79 -14.75 -30.74 1.99
CA GLU A 79 -14.91 -29.46 1.27
C GLU A 79 -15.45 -28.32 2.14
N THR A 80 -16.34 -28.63 3.08
CA THR A 80 -16.93 -27.63 3.98
C THR A 80 -15.91 -27.05 4.95
N GLU A 81 -14.99 -27.87 5.43
CA GLU A 81 -13.89 -27.44 6.29
C GLU A 81 -12.87 -26.62 5.51
N THR A 82 -12.58 -27.00 4.26
CA THR A 82 -11.70 -26.24 3.36
C THR A 82 -12.17 -24.80 3.21
N GLN A 83 -13.47 -24.57 3.06
CA GLN A 83 -14.04 -23.22 2.93
C GLN A 83 -13.83 -22.39 4.21
N GLN A 84 -13.98 -22.98 5.39
CA GLN A 84 -13.75 -22.29 6.67
C GLN A 84 -12.28 -21.92 6.84
N PHE A 85 -11.34 -22.80 6.52
CA PHE A 85 -9.92 -22.51 6.61
C PHE A 85 -9.41 -21.54 5.53
N THR A 86 -10.06 -21.50 4.37
CA THR A 86 -9.74 -20.53 3.30
C THR A 86 -9.92 -19.08 3.79
N ILE A 87 -10.88 -18.82 4.68
CA ILE A 87 -11.09 -17.50 5.27
C ILE A 87 -9.85 -17.00 6.01
N PHE A 88 -9.12 -17.89 6.71
CA PHE A 88 -7.89 -17.51 7.40
C PHE A 88 -6.77 -17.04 6.45
N GLY A 89 -6.75 -17.54 5.22
CA GLY A 89 -5.84 -17.08 4.19
C GLY A 89 -6.27 -15.76 3.52
N ILE A 90 -7.58 -15.55 3.35
CA ILE A 90 -8.12 -14.35 2.72
C ILE A 90 -8.10 -13.16 3.69
N LEU A 91 -8.32 -13.39 4.98
CA LEU A 91 -8.44 -12.33 5.98
C LEU A 91 -7.20 -11.42 6.07
N PRO A 92 -5.96 -11.94 6.08
CA PRO A 92 -4.77 -11.08 6.06
C PRO A 92 -4.63 -10.28 4.75
N LEU A 93 -5.07 -10.83 3.61
CA LEU A 93 -5.07 -10.10 2.34
C LEU A 93 -6.05 -8.92 2.38
N ILE A 94 -7.24 -9.14 2.94
CA ILE A 94 -8.23 -8.07 3.13
C ILE A 94 -7.67 -7.01 4.09
N LEU A 95 -7.07 -7.41 5.21
CA LEU A 95 -6.43 -6.49 6.14
C LEU A 95 -5.28 -5.71 5.49
N GLY A 96 -4.47 -6.36 4.67
CA GLY A 96 -3.41 -5.71 3.89
C GLY A 96 -3.97 -4.68 2.91
N MET A 97 -5.06 -5.01 2.24
CA MET A 97 -5.73 -4.12 1.30
C MET A 97 -6.33 -2.90 2.01
N TYR A 98 -7.09 -3.10 3.08
CA TYR A 98 -7.62 -1.99 3.89
C TYR A 98 -6.50 -1.16 4.54
N GLY A 99 -5.45 -1.82 5.02
CA GLY A 99 -4.28 -1.16 5.56
C GLY A 99 -3.56 -0.30 4.52
N SER A 100 -3.56 -0.69 3.26
CA SER A 100 -2.98 0.09 2.16
C SER A 100 -3.65 1.45 2.00
N PHE A 101 -4.96 1.56 2.20
CA PHE A 101 -5.64 2.86 2.21
C PHE A 101 -5.19 3.75 3.38
N SER A 102 -4.97 3.17 4.55
CA SER A 102 -4.41 3.90 5.69
C SER A 102 -2.96 4.34 5.44
N ILE A 103 -2.18 3.52 4.77
CA ILE A 103 -0.79 3.80 4.37
C ILE A 103 -0.73 4.98 3.40
N MET A 104 -1.67 5.08 2.46
CA MET A 104 -1.71 6.19 1.51
C MET A 104 -1.94 7.54 2.20
N ASN A 105 -2.66 7.55 3.32
CA ASN A 105 -2.90 8.77 4.12
C ASN A 105 -1.71 9.09 5.05
N ASN A 106 -1.07 8.07 5.60
CA ASN A 106 0.07 8.24 6.51
C ASN A 106 1.06 7.07 6.37
N PRO A 107 2.00 7.13 5.39
CA PRO A 107 2.93 6.04 5.10
C PRO A 107 3.97 5.79 6.20
N GLU A 108 4.21 6.77 7.08
CA GLU A 108 5.14 6.66 8.21
C GLU A 108 4.44 6.36 9.55
N GLY A 109 3.13 6.19 9.53
CA GLY A 109 2.34 5.91 10.73
C GLY A 109 2.65 4.54 11.36
N PRO A 110 2.35 4.36 12.65
CA PRO A 110 2.60 3.10 13.35
C PRO A 110 1.83 1.93 12.72
N MET A 111 0.64 2.17 12.19
CA MET A 111 -0.15 1.15 11.52
C MET A 111 0.51 0.67 10.22
N ALA A 112 1.06 1.60 9.44
CA ALA A 112 1.81 1.28 8.22
C ALA A 112 3.06 0.44 8.54
N PHE A 113 3.76 0.77 9.60
CA PHE A 113 4.93 0.03 10.06
C PHE A 113 4.57 -1.43 10.45
N TRP A 114 3.58 -1.62 11.31
CA TRP A 114 3.18 -2.95 11.76
C TRP A 114 2.67 -3.83 10.62
N LEU A 115 1.80 -3.30 9.75
CA LEU A 115 1.28 -4.02 8.59
C LEU A 115 2.38 -4.44 7.60
N SER A 116 3.45 -3.64 7.51
CA SER A 116 4.59 -3.93 6.62
C SER A 116 5.52 -5.01 7.18
N ILE A 117 5.59 -5.16 8.49
CA ILE A 117 6.47 -6.13 9.15
C ILE A 117 5.80 -7.48 9.33
N ILE A 118 4.48 -7.50 9.62
CA ILE A 118 3.76 -8.76 9.79
C ILE A 118 3.79 -9.55 8.47
N PRO A 119 4.33 -10.79 8.45
CA PRO A 119 4.54 -11.54 7.21
C PRO A 119 3.26 -11.86 6.46
N LEU A 120 2.12 -11.97 7.15
CA LEU A 120 0.83 -12.21 6.52
C LEU A 120 0.33 -11.03 5.67
N THR A 121 0.59 -9.80 6.08
CA THR A 121 0.13 -8.57 5.40
C THR A 121 1.26 -7.87 4.64
N SER A 122 2.51 -8.19 4.96
CA SER A 122 3.72 -7.58 4.41
C SER A 122 3.77 -7.54 2.88
N PRO A 123 3.42 -8.60 2.12
CA PRO A 123 3.49 -8.55 0.66
C PRO A 123 2.63 -7.45 0.05
N VAL A 124 1.47 -7.17 0.63
CA VAL A 124 0.56 -6.12 0.15
C VAL A 124 0.94 -4.76 0.72
N ALA A 125 1.14 -4.67 2.03
CA ALA A 125 1.39 -3.42 2.74
C ALA A 125 2.74 -2.80 2.37
N MET A 126 3.80 -3.60 2.23
CA MET A 126 5.11 -3.09 1.85
C MET A 126 5.13 -2.58 0.41
N VAL A 127 4.50 -3.29 -0.52
CA VAL A 127 4.36 -2.85 -1.91
C VAL A 127 3.65 -1.49 -1.99
N ALA A 128 2.63 -1.28 -1.17
CA ALA A 128 1.92 0.01 -1.10
C ALA A 128 2.79 1.14 -0.51
N ARG A 129 3.77 0.82 0.36
CA ARG A 129 4.67 1.80 0.99
C ARG A 129 5.90 2.16 0.17
N ILE A 130 6.38 1.28 -0.69
CA ILE A 130 7.63 1.48 -1.45
C ILE A 130 7.68 2.82 -2.18
N PRO A 131 6.63 3.28 -2.90
CA PRO A 131 6.65 4.57 -3.59
C PRO A 131 6.82 5.78 -2.66
N PHE A 132 6.53 5.64 -1.37
CA PHE A 132 6.63 6.70 -0.36
C PHE A 132 8.00 6.81 0.31
N GLY A 133 9.01 6.01 -0.12
CA GLY A 133 10.36 6.10 0.38
C GLY A 133 10.58 5.36 1.71
N VAL A 134 10.39 4.06 1.71
CA VAL A 134 10.63 3.20 2.89
C VAL A 134 12.14 3.03 3.14
N PRO A 135 12.61 3.13 4.39
CA PRO A 135 14.00 2.84 4.72
C PRO A 135 14.36 1.38 4.40
N VAL A 136 15.53 1.18 3.82
CA VAL A 136 16.01 -0.13 3.34
C VAL A 136 16.01 -1.20 4.44
N TRP A 137 16.30 -0.83 5.69
CA TRP A 137 16.30 -1.77 6.80
C TRP A 137 14.92 -2.41 7.08
N GLN A 138 13.83 -1.67 6.86
CA GLN A 138 12.46 -2.19 7.00
C GLN A 138 12.14 -3.18 5.89
N ILE A 139 12.60 -2.91 4.67
CA ILE A 139 12.43 -3.81 3.52
C ILE A 139 13.16 -5.13 3.78
N VAL A 140 14.42 -5.05 4.22
CA VAL A 140 15.23 -6.23 4.55
C VAL A 140 14.62 -7.02 5.70
N LEU A 141 14.16 -6.34 6.74
CA LEU A 141 13.50 -6.99 7.89
C LEU A 141 12.21 -7.72 7.47
N SER A 142 11.39 -7.09 6.64
CA SER A 142 10.15 -7.70 6.14
C SER A 142 10.43 -8.93 5.27
N ILE A 143 11.41 -8.85 4.38
CA ILE A 143 11.84 -9.99 3.55
C ILE A 143 12.35 -11.13 4.43
N PHE A 144 13.18 -10.80 5.41
CA PHE A 144 13.74 -11.80 6.33
C PHE A 144 12.63 -12.52 7.09
N LEU A 145 11.69 -11.78 7.68
CA LEU A 145 10.55 -12.36 8.39
C LEU A 145 9.67 -13.20 7.46
N LEU A 146 9.41 -12.71 6.24
CA LEU A 146 8.61 -13.44 5.27
C LEU A 146 9.27 -14.79 4.91
N VAL A 147 10.58 -14.81 4.68
CA VAL A 147 11.34 -16.03 4.40
C VAL A 147 11.32 -17.00 5.58
N VAL A 148 11.56 -16.49 6.80
CA VAL A 148 11.54 -17.31 8.02
C VAL A 148 10.17 -17.95 8.26
N PHE A 149 9.09 -17.23 8.01
CA PHE A 149 7.73 -17.77 8.16
C PHE A 149 7.30 -18.69 7.00
N THR A 150 8.00 -18.65 5.86
CA THR A 150 7.72 -19.52 4.71
C THR A 150 8.45 -20.87 4.83
N LEU A 151 9.57 -20.91 5.51
CA LEU A 151 10.36 -22.13 5.73
C LEU A 151 9.78 -22.99 6.84
#